data_c6c501d67d9a1bda6d20f245ea189582
#
_entry.id   c6c501d67d9a1bda6d20f245ea189582
#
_cell.length_a   1.000
_cell.length_b   1.000
_cell.length_c   1.000
_cell.angle_alpha   90.00
_cell.angle_beta   90.00
_cell.angle_gamma   90.00
#
_symmetry.space_group_name_H-M   'P 1'
#
loop_
_entity.id
_entity.type
_entity.pdbx_description
1 polymer ?
#
loop_
_entity_poly.entity_id
_entity_poly.type
_entity_poly.pdbx_seq_one_letter_code
_entity_poly.pdbx_strand_id
1 'polypeptide(L)'
;MPVFYRKDMMPMSQFSELLREYIKKKDITIKALAEKCGIDRTYLHKILKGERKVPSVDFVENISLQLMLSTEDKSRLMELYNISEMGEDVYNRRKQVSKIIHDMANTNMEDPDALTFKTEVDIDSVPEISIYTDKRELRKNLQVLICSDVHNGSDIQVIAQPTEFLTNLLSIAAEGSESAINHLFFFDNTSYEKNTAKYNLDIFPFICHLAQKHEKYEAFYYYEGASAYFNSTNIMPNIMITNNFLIRTDSDYCEGVIYRSKPMVEFYMRQFEKFKTKCAKLLDHAVDILEYVYFWYDDNANFIGVDFQPCTMLCLTEDIYNALSLIHI
;
A
#
# COMPACT_ATOMS: atom_id res chain seq x y z
N MET A 1 -10.02 -24.09 52.20
CA MET A 1 -10.59 -24.74 51.00
C MET A 1 -9.93 -24.10 49.79
N PRO A 2 -9.19 -24.81 48.94
CA PRO A 2 -8.61 -24.24 47.74
C PRO A 2 -9.72 -24.13 46.68
N VAL A 3 -9.88 -22.91 46.18
CA VAL A 3 -10.77 -22.62 45.07
C VAL A 3 -10.11 -23.18 43.80
N PHE A 4 -10.67 -24.26 43.28
CA PHE A 4 -10.33 -24.77 41.95
C PHE A 4 -10.74 -23.73 40.91
N TYR A 5 -9.76 -23.01 40.35
CA TYR A 5 -9.94 -22.28 39.10
C TYR A 5 -10.32 -23.28 38.00
N ARG A 6 -11.57 -23.21 37.56
CA ARG A 6 -11.99 -23.85 36.29
C ARG A 6 -11.06 -23.32 35.22
N LYS A 7 -10.30 -24.21 34.60
CA LYS A 7 -9.55 -23.96 33.37
C LYS A 7 -10.54 -23.37 32.38
N ASP A 8 -10.44 -22.07 32.12
CA ASP A 8 -11.28 -21.39 31.17
C ASP A 8 -11.15 -22.14 29.83
N MET A 9 -12.26 -22.74 29.39
CA MET A 9 -12.35 -23.35 28.07
C MET A 9 -12.08 -22.23 27.07
N MET A 10 -10.96 -22.31 26.35
CA MET A 10 -10.70 -21.43 25.23
C MET A 10 -11.94 -21.47 24.32
N PRO A 11 -12.48 -20.32 23.88
CA PRO A 11 -13.59 -20.33 22.96
C PRO A 11 -13.20 -21.16 21.73
N MET A 12 -14.10 -22.03 21.31
CA MET A 12 -13.89 -22.89 20.13
C MET A 12 -13.52 -22.02 18.94
N SER A 13 -12.45 -22.33 18.25
CA SER A 13 -12.00 -21.52 17.13
C SER A 13 -13.05 -21.55 16.01
N GLN A 14 -13.19 -20.47 15.27
CA GLN A 14 -14.10 -20.38 14.11
C GLN A 14 -13.81 -21.49 13.11
N PHE A 15 -12.55 -21.91 12.98
CA PHE A 15 -12.14 -23.07 12.18
C PHE A 15 -12.84 -24.36 12.64
N SER A 16 -12.82 -24.62 13.95
CA SER A 16 -13.43 -25.84 14.52
C SER A 16 -14.95 -25.86 14.35
N GLU A 17 -15.58 -24.71 14.44
CA GLU A 17 -17.03 -24.56 14.20
C GLU A 17 -17.39 -24.84 12.75
N LEU A 18 -16.70 -24.20 11.80
CA LEU A 18 -16.93 -24.40 10.38
C LEU A 18 -16.67 -25.85 9.96
N LEU A 19 -15.58 -26.46 10.45
CA LEU A 19 -15.28 -27.85 10.14
C LEU A 19 -16.37 -28.81 10.64
N ARG A 20 -16.96 -28.55 11.82
CA ARG A 20 -18.11 -29.33 12.33
C ARG A 20 -19.34 -29.16 11.44
N GLU A 21 -19.61 -27.95 10.97
CA GLU A 21 -20.73 -27.69 10.04
C GLU A 21 -20.54 -28.51 8.75
N TYR A 22 -19.34 -28.52 8.19
CA TYR A 22 -19.06 -29.31 6.99
C TYR A 22 -19.19 -30.82 7.21
N ILE A 23 -18.69 -31.33 8.34
CA ILE A 23 -18.84 -32.75 8.71
C ILE A 23 -20.34 -33.12 8.79
N LYS A 24 -21.14 -32.26 9.45
CA LYS A 24 -22.59 -32.45 9.56
C LYS A 24 -23.29 -32.35 8.21
N LYS A 25 -22.95 -31.36 7.38
CA LYS A 25 -23.54 -31.16 6.04
C LYS A 25 -23.25 -32.30 5.10
N LYS A 26 -22.11 -32.95 5.26
CA LYS A 26 -21.70 -34.12 4.43
C LYS A 26 -22.16 -35.47 5.02
N ASP A 27 -22.88 -35.46 6.13
CA ASP A 27 -23.38 -36.67 6.83
C ASP A 27 -22.32 -37.73 7.08
N ILE A 28 -21.08 -37.28 7.40
CA ILE A 28 -19.96 -38.18 7.70
C ILE A 28 -19.72 -38.22 9.19
N THR A 29 -19.42 -39.41 9.74
CA THR A 29 -19.05 -39.50 11.16
C THR A 29 -17.59 -39.09 11.38
N ILE A 30 -17.29 -38.56 12.56
CA ILE A 30 -15.91 -38.18 12.95
C ILE A 30 -14.97 -39.40 12.83
N LYS A 31 -15.46 -40.62 13.14
CA LYS A 31 -14.69 -41.84 13.00
C LYS A 31 -14.33 -42.11 11.54
N ALA A 32 -15.31 -42.08 10.67
CA ALA A 32 -15.10 -42.33 9.25
C ALA A 32 -14.20 -41.27 8.57
N LEU A 33 -14.33 -40.01 8.97
CA LEU A 33 -13.44 -38.95 8.47
C LEU A 33 -12.01 -39.17 8.96
N ALA A 34 -11.80 -39.51 10.24
CA ALA A 34 -10.49 -39.78 10.78
C ALA A 34 -9.80 -40.95 10.07
N GLU A 35 -10.54 -42.05 9.82
CA GLU A 35 -10.06 -43.20 9.06
C GLU A 35 -9.65 -42.82 7.63
N LYS A 36 -10.49 -42.02 6.91
CA LYS A 36 -10.19 -41.57 5.56
C LYS A 36 -8.96 -40.65 5.51
N CYS A 37 -8.77 -39.82 6.52
CA CYS A 37 -7.62 -38.93 6.61
C CYS A 37 -6.35 -39.61 7.13
N GLY A 38 -6.42 -40.85 7.60
CA GLY A 38 -5.29 -41.56 8.19
C GLY A 38 -4.85 -41.00 9.54
N ILE A 39 -5.78 -40.43 10.34
CA ILE A 39 -5.50 -39.80 11.62
C ILE A 39 -6.26 -40.43 12.77
N ASP A 40 -5.76 -40.24 13.99
CA ASP A 40 -6.45 -40.74 15.18
C ASP A 40 -7.76 -39.98 15.43
N ARG A 41 -8.84 -40.76 15.74
CA ARG A 41 -10.17 -40.20 16.03
C ARG A 41 -10.14 -39.21 17.20
N THR A 42 -9.38 -39.52 18.26
CA THR A 42 -9.28 -38.68 19.45
C THR A 42 -8.57 -37.38 19.11
N TYR A 43 -7.58 -37.46 18.21
CA TYR A 43 -6.88 -36.29 17.72
C TYR A 43 -7.83 -35.35 16.97
N LEU A 44 -8.58 -35.83 15.98
CA LEU A 44 -9.59 -35.04 15.25
C LEU A 44 -10.64 -34.44 16.20
N HIS A 45 -11.10 -35.24 17.16
CA HIS A 45 -12.09 -34.79 18.13
C HIS A 45 -11.59 -33.62 19.00
N LYS A 46 -10.29 -33.63 19.39
CA LYS A 46 -9.67 -32.52 20.15
C LYS A 46 -9.57 -31.23 19.30
N ILE A 47 -9.23 -31.35 18.01
CA ILE A 47 -9.24 -30.20 17.09
C ILE A 47 -10.66 -29.63 16.96
N LEU A 48 -11.66 -30.48 16.76
CA LEU A 48 -13.05 -30.05 16.69
C LEU A 48 -13.54 -29.38 17.98
N LYS A 49 -13.02 -29.72 19.13
CA LYS A 49 -13.34 -29.06 20.40
C LYS A 49 -12.54 -27.76 20.66
N GLY A 50 -11.56 -27.44 19.80
CA GLY A 50 -10.64 -26.35 20.04
C GLY A 50 -9.60 -26.62 21.13
N GLU A 51 -9.50 -27.88 21.59
CA GLU A 51 -8.54 -28.31 22.62
C GLU A 51 -7.12 -28.51 22.05
N ARG A 52 -7.00 -28.53 20.74
CA ARG A 52 -5.74 -28.71 20.02
C ARG A 52 -5.71 -27.89 18.74
N LYS A 53 -4.54 -27.30 18.45
CA LYS A 53 -4.29 -26.57 17.22
C LYS A 53 -4.31 -27.50 16.01
N VAL A 54 -4.67 -26.96 14.86
CA VAL A 54 -4.58 -27.61 13.55
C VAL A 54 -3.11 -27.74 13.18
N PRO A 55 -2.62 -28.93 12.76
CA PRO A 55 -1.17 -29.17 12.66
C PRO A 55 -0.50 -28.50 11.46
N SER A 56 -1.16 -28.43 10.30
CA SER A 56 -0.55 -27.92 9.08
C SER A 56 -1.58 -27.61 7.99
N VAL A 57 -1.13 -26.93 6.94
CA VAL A 57 -1.88 -26.69 5.70
C VAL A 57 -2.27 -28.03 5.06
N ASP A 58 -1.35 -28.99 4.98
CA ASP A 58 -1.61 -30.33 4.39
C ASP A 58 -2.75 -31.06 5.10
N PHE A 59 -2.86 -30.90 6.40
CA PHE A 59 -3.96 -31.45 7.18
C PHE A 59 -5.31 -30.85 6.74
N VAL A 60 -5.36 -29.53 6.54
CA VAL A 60 -6.57 -28.82 6.09
C VAL A 60 -6.92 -29.24 4.65
N GLU A 61 -5.92 -29.38 3.80
CA GLU A 61 -6.10 -29.85 2.42
C GLU A 61 -6.63 -31.28 2.36
N ASN A 62 -6.04 -32.18 3.13
CA ASN A 62 -6.47 -33.58 3.21
C ASN A 62 -7.93 -33.69 3.71
N ILE A 63 -8.27 -33.01 4.81
CA ILE A 63 -9.65 -32.97 5.32
C ILE A 63 -10.61 -32.42 4.25
N SER A 64 -10.25 -31.33 3.60
CA SER A 64 -11.06 -30.71 2.54
C SER A 64 -11.31 -31.68 1.38
N LEU A 65 -10.28 -32.44 1.00
CA LEU A 65 -10.37 -33.48 -0.04
C LEU A 65 -11.31 -34.62 0.38
N GLN A 66 -11.12 -35.15 1.61
CA GLN A 66 -11.93 -36.27 2.11
C GLN A 66 -13.40 -35.89 2.34
N LEU A 67 -13.68 -34.64 2.63
CA LEU A 67 -15.03 -34.09 2.71
C LEU A 67 -15.59 -33.67 1.35
N MET A 68 -14.80 -33.74 0.27
CA MET A 68 -15.20 -33.28 -1.07
C MET A 68 -15.78 -31.85 -1.00
N LEU A 69 -15.05 -30.94 -0.37
CA LEU A 69 -15.47 -29.54 -0.29
C LEU A 69 -15.36 -28.86 -1.66
N SER A 70 -16.25 -27.91 -1.92
CA SER A 70 -16.10 -27.03 -3.08
C SER A 70 -14.84 -26.17 -2.95
N THR A 71 -14.37 -25.59 -4.05
CA THR A 71 -13.23 -24.66 -4.02
C THR A 71 -13.47 -23.50 -3.07
N GLU A 72 -14.70 -22.99 -3.01
CA GLU A 72 -15.12 -21.91 -2.13
C GLU A 72 -15.10 -22.33 -0.65
N ASP A 73 -15.70 -23.48 -0.32
CA ASP A 73 -15.70 -24.04 1.04
C ASP A 73 -14.28 -24.36 1.52
N LYS A 74 -13.41 -24.90 0.64
CA LYS A 74 -12.00 -25.14 0.93
C LYS A 74 -11.28 -23.84 1.23
N SER A 75 -11.46 -22.81 0.39
CA SER A 75 -10.84 -21.48 0.59
C SER A 75 -11.25 -20.86 1.91
N ARG A 76 -12.52 -20.94 2.28
CA ARG A 76 -13.03 -20.44 3.55
C ARG A 76 -12.45 -21.18 4.76
N LEU A 77 -12.32 -22.51 4.67
CA LEU A 77 -11.71 -23.30 5.75
C LEU A 77 -10.21 -22.97 5.89
N MET A 78 -9.50 -22.77 4.78
CA MET A 78 -8.10 -22.36 4.76
C MET A 78 -7.91 -20.95 5.31
N GLU A 79 -8.80 -20.01 5.02
CA GLU A 79 -8.79 -18.67 5.59
C GLU A 79 -8.86 -18.71 7.12
N LEU A 80 -9.79 -19.47 7.69
CA LEU A 80 -9.92 -19.61 9.13
C LEU A 80 -8.74 -20.33 9.78
N TYR A 81 -8.14 -21.30 9.08
CA TYR A 81 -6.88 -21.90 9.51
C TYR A 81 -5.76 -20.84 9.62
N ASN A 82 -5.55 -20.05 8.57
CA ASN A 82 -4.53 -19.01 8.56
C ASN A 82 -4.77 -17.96 9.66
N ILE A 83 -6.02 -17.56 9.87
CA ILE A 83 -6.40 -16.66 10.99
C ILE A 83 -6.04 -17.29 12.33
N SER A 84 -6.31 -18.60 12.51
CA SER A 84 -6.01 -19.30 13.77
C SER A 84 -4.52 -19.43 14.05
N GLU A 85 -3.66 -19.50 13.01
CA GLU A 85 -2.22 -19.63 13.14
C GLU A 85 -1.51 -18.30 13.39
N MET A 86 -1.87 -17.27 12.66
CA MET A 86 -1.14 -15.99 12.71
C MET A 86 -1.89 -14.85 13.41
N GLY A 87 -3.15 -15.05 13.75
CA GLY A 87 -4.06 -14.01 14.27
C GLY A 87 -4.73 -13.20 13.16
N GLU A 88 -5.95 -12.73 13.45
CA GLU A 88 -6.81 -12.03 12.48
C GLU A 88 -6.17 -10.74 11.96
N ASP A 89 -5.53 -9.96 12.83
CA ASP A 89 -4.88 -8.70 12.45
C ASP A 89 -3.71 -8.92 11.47
N VAL A 90 -2.89 -9.95 11.69
CA VAL A 90 -1.77 -10.28 10.80
C VAL A 90 -2.26 -10.83 9.47
N TYR A 91 -3.29 -11.70 9.51
CA TYR A 91 -3.90 -12.24 8.32
C TYR A 91 -4.48 -11.14 7.43
N ASN A 92 -5.27 -10.23 8.00
CA ASN A 92 -5.88 -9.12 7.27
C ASN A 92 -4.83 -8.18 6.65
N ARG A 93 -3.74 -7.89 7.37
CA ARG A 93 -2.62 -7.12 6.82
C ARG A 93 -1.96 -7.80 5.63
N ARG A 94 -1.69 -9.10 5.72
CA ARG A 94 -1.12 -9.88 4.59
C ARG A 94 -2.06 -9.91 3.39
N LYS A 95 -3.36 -10.07 3.63
CA LYS A 95 -4.38 -10.05 2.57
C LYS A 95 -4.45 -8.68 1.89
N GLN A 96 -4.34 -7.59 2.68
CA GLN A 96 -4.31 -6.23 2.15
C GLN A 96 -3.06 -5.99 1.30
N VAL A 97 -1.88 -6.38 1.78
CA VAL A 97 -0.63 -6.29 0.99
C VAL A 97 -0.73 -7.08 -0.31
N SER A 98 -1.22 -8.33 -0.24
CA SER A 98 -1.44 -9.16 -1.44
C SER A 98 -2.40 -8.50 -2.43
N LYS A 99 -3.47 -7.86 -1.93
CA LYS A 99 -4.41 -7.11 -2.76
C LYS A 99 -3.73 -5.90 -3.42
N ILE A 100 -2.96 -5.12 -2.66
CA ILE A 100 -2.22 -3.96 -3.20
C ILE A 100 -1.31 -4.39 -4.34
N ILE A 101 -0.52 -5.46 -4.12
CA ILE A 101 0.39 -6.01 -5.13
C ILE A 101 -0.39 -6.46 -6.40
N HIS A 102 -1.53 -7.14 -6.19
CA HIS A 102 -2.37 -7.57 -7.31
C HIS A 102 -3.00 -6.39 -8.07
N ASP A 103 -3.49 -5.41 -7.33
CA ASP A 103 -4.11 -4.21 -7.92
C ASP A 103 -3.05 -3.37 -8.67
N MET A 104 -1.82 -3.26 -8.17
CA MET A 104 -0.70 -2.62 -8.88
C MET A 104 -0.45 -3.21 -10.27
N ALA A 105 -0.62 -4.54 -10.42
CA ALA A 105 -0.46 -5.21 -11.71
C ALA A 105 -1.61 -4.92 -12.70
N ASN A 106 -2.78 -4.56 -12.18
CA ASN A 106 -4.01 -4.47 -12.96
C ASN A 106 -4.60 -3.05 -13.06
N THR A 107 -4.00 -2.06 -12.38
CA THR A 107 -4.60 -0.72 -12.30
C THR A 107 -4.33 0.11 -13.54
N ASN A 108 -5.30 0.11 -14.44
CA ASN A 108 -5.66 1.32 -15.13
C ASN A 108 -6.58 2.10 -14.18
N MET A 109 -6.04 2.98 -13.34
CA MET A 109 -6.84 4.03 -12.71
C MET A 109 -7.19 5.03 -13.81
N GLU A 110 -8.22 4.71 -14.59
CA GLU A 110 -8.85 5.67 -15.45
C GLU A 110 -9.72 6.55 -14.56
N ASP A 111 -9.34 7.80 -14.40
CA ASP A 111 -10.21 8.80 -13.80
C ASP A 111 -11.28 9.15 -14.82
N PRO A 112 -12.58 8.81 -14.59
CA PRO A 112 -13.66 9.18 -15.52
C PRO A 112 -13.86 10.70 -15.61
N ASP A 113 -13.31 11.48 -14.68
CA ASP A 113 -13.32 12.95 -14.65
C ASP A 113 -11.96 13.56 -15.09
N ALA A 114 -11.08 12.78 -15.70
CA ALA A 114 -9.84 13.31 -16.29
C ALA A 114 -10.17 14.35 -17.37
N LEU A 115 -10.36 15.55 -16.90
CA LEU A 115 -10.58 16.70 -17.76
C LEU A 115 -9.28 16.96 -18.54
N THR A 116 -9.28 16.63 -19.80
CA THR A 116 -8.22 17.01 -20.75
C THR A 116 -8.16 18.54 -20.86
N PHE A 117 -7.42 19.17 -19.95
CA PHE A 117 -7.18 20.61 -20.02
C PHE A 117 -5.84 20.88 -20.72
N LYS A 118 -5.91 21.27 -21.97
CA LYS A 118 -4.87 22.05 -22.63
C LYS A 118 -5.23 23.53 -22.47
N THR A 119 -4.96 24.09 -21.32
CA THR A 119 -5.14 25.54 -21.14
C THR A 119 -3.78 26.09 -20.72
N GLU A 120 -3.09 26.71 -21.65
CA GLU A 120 -1.95 27.57 -21.34
C GLU A 120 -2.48 28.73 -20.49
N VAL A 121 -1.91 28.89 -19.31
CA VAL A 121 -2.20 30.01 -18.42
C VAL A 121 -1.08 31.02 -18.57
N ASP A 122 -1.44 32.27 -18.85
CA ASP A 122 -0.52 33.38 -18.69
C ASP A 122 -0.26 33.57 -17.19
N ILE A 123 0.90 33.09 -16.74
CA ILE A 123 1.33 33.12 -15.34
C ILE A 123 1.29 34.55 -14.79
N ASP A 124 1.60 35.56 -15.62
CA ASP A 124 1.60 36.94 -15.21
C ASP A 124 0.21 37.51 -14.96
N SER A 125 -0.82 36.87 -15.49
CA SER A 125 -2.21 37.22 -15.22
C SER A 125 -2.73 36.72 -13.87
N VAL A 126 -2.03 35.77 -13.22
CA VAL A 126 -2.42 35.23 -11.92
C VAL A 126 -2.11 36.23 -10.82
N PRO A 127 -3.06 36.57 -9.93
CA PRO A 127 -2.80 37.45 -8.79
C PRO A 127 -1.65 36.98 -7.91
N GLU A 128 -0.92 37.88 -7.27
CA GLU A 128 0.20 37.54 -6.37
C GLU A 128 -0.27 36.65 -5.21
N ILE A 129 -1.51 36.85 -4.75
CA ILE A 129 -2.16 36.03 -3.71
C ILE A 129 -3.59 35.74 -4.17
N SER A 130 -3.95 34.46 -4.21
CA SER A 130 -5.32 34.01 -4.49
C SER A 130 -5.79 33.11 -3.36
N ILE A 131 -6.95 33.42 -2.79
CA ILE A 131 -7.56 32.66 -1.68
C ILE A 131 -8.82 31.98 -2.21
N TYR A 132 -8.92 30.69 -1.96
CA TYR A 132 -10.05 29.85 -2.37
C TYR A 132 -10.72 29.23 -1.16
N THR A 133 -12.05 29.34 -1.09
CA THR A 133 -12.92 28.79 -0.06
C THR A 133 -13.96 27.83 -0.64
N ASP A 134 -13.96 27.66 -1.97
CA ASP A 134 -14.78 26.67 -2.67
C ASP A 134 -13.90 25.56 -3.24
N LYS A 135 -14.25 24.32 -2.89
CA LYS A 135 -13.51 23.10 -3.26
C LYS A 135 -13.36 22.94 -4.78
N ARG A 136 -14.42 23.21 -5.54
CA ARG A 136 -14.41 23.00 -7.00
C ARG A 136 -13.53 24.04 -7.68
N GLU A 137 -13.65 25.27 -7.22
CA GLU A 137 -12.83 26.37 -7.74
C GLU A 137 -11.36 26.15 -7.43
N LEU A 138 -11.03 25.81 -6.18
CA LEU A 138 -9.64 25.50 -5.78
C LEU A 138 -9.07 24.38 -6.64
N ARG A 139 -9.73 23.21 -6.70
CA ARG A 139 -9.23 22.04 -7.43
C ARG A 139 -9.04 22.31 -8.91
N LYS A 140 -9.96 23.04 -9.53
CA LYS A 140 -9.83 23.46 -10.93
C LYS A 140 -8.61 24.36 -11.14
N ASN A 141 -8.40 25.36 -10.27
CA ASN A 141 -7.26 26.26 -10.39
C ASN A 141 -5.94 25.54 -10.12
N LEU A 142 -5.89 24.64 -9.11
CA LEU A 142 -4.72 23.79 -8.85
C LEU A 142 -4.32 23.01 -10.10
N GLN A 143 -5.27 22.33 -10.72
CA GLN A 143 -5.02 21.54 -11.92
C GLN A 143 -4.48 22.40 -13.06
N VAL A 144 -5.13 23.51 -13.34
CA VAL A 144 -4.73 24.41 -14.43
C VAL A 144 -3.33 24.99 -14.20
N LEU A 145 -3.06 25.51 -12.99
CA LEU A 145 -1.79 26.18 -12.69
C LEU A 145 -0.62 25.21 -12.62
N ILE A 146 -0.80 24.06 -11.96
CA ILE A 146 0.26 23.06 -11.84
C ILE A 146 0.58 22.44 -13.18
N CYS A 147 -0.44 22.03 -13.96
CA CYS A 147 -0.20 21.48 -15.29
C CYS A 147 0.49 22.47 -16.21
N SER A 148 0.06 23.75 -16.22
CA SER A 148 0.70 24.78 -17.02
C SER A 148 2.16 24.98 -16.62
N ASP A 149 2.46 25.04 -15.33
CA ASP A 149 3.81 25.31 -14.85
C ASP A 149 4.75 24.12 -15.11
N VAL A 150 4.26 22.91 -14.93
CA VAL A 150 5.00 21.65 -15.20
C VAL A 150 5.30 21.50 -16.69
N HIS A 151 4.32 21.77 -17.56
CA HIS A 151 4.57 21.74 -19.01
C HIS A 151 5.57 22.80 -19.48
N ASN A 152 5.75 23.86 -18.67
CA ASN A 152 6.80 24.86 -18.89
C ASN A 152 8.15 24.48 -18.24
N GLY A 153 8.30 23.23 -17.79
CA GLY A 153 9.55 22.67 -17.25
C GLY A 153 9.77 22.88 -15.76
N SER A 154 8.72 23.21 -15.00
CA SER A 154 8.82 23.27 -13.53
C SER A 154 8.79 21.88 -12.89
N ASP A 155 9.73 21.61 -12.00
CA ASP A 155 9.62 20.50 -11.06
C ASP A 155 8.54 20.77 -10.01
N ILE A 156 7.99 19.72 -9.41
CA ILE A 156 7.02 19.80 -8.32
C ILE A 156 7.62 19.27 -7.02
N GLN A 157 7.54 20.08 -5.97
CA GLN A 157 7.88 19.69 -4.61
C GLN A 157 6.59 19.60 -3.78
N VAL A 158 6.31 18.45 -3.17
CA VAL A 158 5.05 18.20 -2.47
C VAL A 158 5.32 17.77 -1.05
N ILE A 159 4.66 18.39 -0.08
CA ILE A 159 4.51 17.90 1.30
C ILE A 159 3.03 17.72 1.54
N ALA A 160 2.54 16.51 1.39
CA ALA A 160 1.12 16.15 1.55
C ALA A 160 0.96 14.66 1.75
N GLN A 161 -0.16 14.25 2.34
CA GLN A 161 -0.51 12.84 2.35
C GLN A 161 -1.01 12.39 0.97
N PRO A 162 -0.59 11.22 0.51
CA PRO A 162 -1.12 10.64 -0.73
C PRO A 162 -2.64 10.45 -0.63
N THR A 163 -3.36 11.04 -1.57
CA THR A 163 -4.81 10.93 -1.71
C THR A 163 -5.15 10.72 -3.18
N GLU A 164 -6.34 10.24 -3.46
CA GLU A 164 -6.81 10.06 -4.84
C GLU A 164 -6.72 11.37 -5.65
N PHE A 165 -7.20 12.48 -5.08
CA PHE A 165 -7.13 13.77 -5.76
C PHE A 165 -5.69 14.21 -6.08
N LEU A 166 -4.79 14.11 -5.10
CA LEU A 166 -3.38 14.49 -5.31
C LEU A 166 -2.71 13.59 -6.36
N THR A 167 -2.97 12.28 -6.29
CA THR A 167 -2.43 11.30 -7.23
C THR A 167 -2.87 11.60 -8.65
N ASN A 168 -4.14 11.87 -8.86
CA ASN A 168 -4.68 12.22 -10.16
C ASN A 168 -4.11 13.56 -10.67
N LEU A 169 -4.03 14.57 -9.79
CA LEU A 169 -3.43 15.86 -10.12
C LEU A 169 -1.99 15.72 -10.60
N LEU A 170 -1.17 15.00 -9.84
CA LEU A 170 0.25 14.79 -10.17
C LEU A 170 0.42 13.92 -11.43
N SER A 171 -0.42 12.90 -11.61
CA SER A 171 -0.38 12.05 -12.81
C SER A 171 -0.68 12.86 -14.09
N ILE A 172 -1.72 13.71 -14.05
CA ILE A 172 -2.08 14.57 -15.19
C ILE A 172 -0.99 15.62 -15.45
N ALA A 173 -0.47 16.25 -14.39
CA ALA A 173 0.57 17.25 -14.51
C ALA A 173 1.88 16.70 -15.09
N ALA A 174 2.22 15.46 -14.73
CA ALA A 174 3.43 14.79 -15.19
C ALA A 174 3.32 14.17 -16.58
N GLU A 175 2.10 13.98 -17.10
CA GLU A 175 1.87 13.33 -18.39
C GLU A 175 2.56 14.09 -19.54
N GLY A 176 3.49 13.40 -20.21
CA GLY A 176 4.29 14.00 -21.28
C GLY A 176 5.31 15.06 -20.84
N SER A 177 5.58 15.16 -19.53
CA SER A 177 6.57 16.07 -18.96
C SER A 177 7.83 15.33 -18.51
N GLU A 178 8.98 16.03 -18.61
CA GLU A 178 10.27 15.59 -18.06
C GLU A 178 10.55 16.12 -16.64
N SER A 179 9.59 16.80 -16.04
CA SER A 179 9.72 17.43 -14.73
C SER A 179 9.82 16.39 -13.62
N ALA A 180 10.62 16.66 -12.60
CA ALA A 180 10.72 15.80 -11.43
C ALA A 180 9.62 16.10 -10.41
N ILE A 181 9.11 15.04 -9.77
CA ILE A 181 8.17 15.14 -8.65
C ILE A 181 8.82 14.61 -7.39
N ASN A 182 9.06 15.47 -6.42
CA ASN A 182 9.55 15.08 -5.10
C ASN A 182 8.41 15.14 -4.09
N HIS A 183 7.97 13.99 -3.60
CA HIS A 183 6.81 13.86 -2.73
C HIS A 183 7.22 13.41 -1.34
N LEU A 184 7.02 14.28 -0.34
CA LEU A 184 7.25 14.01 1.07
C LEU A 184 5.91 13.76 1.78
N PHE A 185 5.79 12.63 2.47
CA PHE A 185 4.61 12.27 3.27
C PHE A 185 5.05 11.58 4.56
N PHE A 186 4.12 11.35 5.46
CA PHE A 186 4.42 10.62 6.70
C PHE A 186 3.80 9.23 6.73
N PHE A 187 4.49 8.31 7.41
CA PHE A 187 3.90 7.09 7.94
C PHE A 187 3.52 7.30 9.40
N ASP A 188 2.34 6.84 9.76
CA ASP A 188 1.89 6.90 11.14
C ASP A 188 2.72 5.94 12.00
N ASN A 189 3.30 6.46 13.10
CA ASN A 189 4.11 5.70 14.05
C ASN A 189 3.41 5.43 15.37
N THR A 190 2.13 5.76 15.51
CA THR A 190 1.36 5.51 16.73
C THR A 190 1.09 4.02 16.88
N SER A 191 2.11 3.28 17.32
CA SER A 191 2.16 1.81 17.36
C SER A 191 1.15 1.13 18.30
N TYR A 192 0.35 1.89 19.01
CA TYR A 192 -0.59 1.37 20.00
C TYR A 192 -2.05 1.32 19.53
N GLU A 193 -2.39 1.94 18.43
CA GLU A 193 -3.74 1.87 17.86
C GLU A 193 -3.79 0.82 16.74
N LYS A 194 -4.77 -0.10 16.82
CA LYS A 194 -4.97 -1.20 15.86
C LYS A 194 -5.08 -0.77 14.39
N ASN A 195 -5.28 0.53 14.13
CA ASN A 195 -5.51 1.09 12.80
C ASN A 195 -4.25 1.66 12.11
N THR A 196 -3.13 1.83 12.81
CA THR A 196 -1.91 2.45 12.27
C THR A 196 -1.37 1.72 11.05
N ALA A 197 -1.26 0.39 11.13
CA ALA A 197 -0.78 -0.41 10.02
C ALA A 197 -1.71 -0.35 8.80
N LYS A 198 -3.02 -0.22 9.03
CA LYS A 198 -4.01 -0.06 7.98
C LYS A 198 -3.81 1.28 7.27
N TYR A 199 -3.68 2.36 8.02
CA TYR A 199 -3.46 3.69 7.47
C TYR A 199 -2.25 3.75 6.52
N ASN A 200 -1.10 3.23 6.97
CA ASN A 200 0.12 3.20 6.15
C ASN A 200 -0.04 2.36 4.89
N LEU A 201 -0.78 1.25 4.96
CA LEU A 201 -1.07 0.41 3.79
C LEU A 201 -2.08 1.05 2.84
N ASP A 202 -3.04 1.82 3.35
CA ASP A 202 -4.08 2.46 2.52
C ASP A 202 -3.51 3.56 1.61
N ILE A 203 -2.40 4.22 1.99
CA ILE A 203 -1.74 5.25 1.16
C ILE A 203 -0.78 4.66 0.12
N PHE A 204 -0.33 3.42 0.30
CA PHE A 204 0.70 2.81 -0.54
C PHE A 204 0.29 2.66 -2.02
N PRO A 205 -0.95 2.30 -2.37
CA PRO A 205 -1.40 2.22 -3.76
C PRO A 205 -1.22 3.52 -4.54
N PHE A 206 -1.46 4.67 -3.91
CA PHE A 206 -1.31 5.98 -4.53
C PHE A 206 0.14 6.29 -4.90
N ILE A 207 1.07 5.92 -4.00
CA ILE A 207 2.51 6.09 -4.21
C ILE A 207 2.97 5.20 -5.36
N CYS A 208 2.58 3.93 -5.34
CA CYS A 208 2.93 2.98 -6.37
C CYS A 208 2.39 3.37 -7.75
N HIS A 209 1.17 3.90 -7.79
CA HIS A 209 0.59 4.38 -9.05
C HIS A 209 1.42 5.51 -9.67
N LEU A 210 1.81 6.51 -8.87
CA LEU A 210 2.67 7.60 -9.34
C LEU A 210 4.05 7.10 -9.79
N ALA A 211 4.66 6.20 -9.04
CA ALA A 211 5.95 5.63 -9.37
C ALA A 211 5.95 4.82 -10.67
N GLN A 212 4.83 4.13 -10.97
CA GLN A 212 4.66 3.40 -12.24
C GLN A 212 4.39 4.32 -13.44
N LYS A 213 3.70 5.42 -13.22
CA LYS A 213 3.29 6.34 -14.29
C LYS A 213 4.37 7.36 -14.63
N HIS A 214 5.25 7.68 -13.69
CA HIS A 214 6.20 8.78 -13.84
C HIS A 214 7.60 8.41 -13.36
N GLU A 215 8.53 8.26 -14.29
CA GLU A 215 9.90 7.80 -14.04
C GLU A 215 10.68 8.71 -13.07
N LYS A 216 10.42 10.03 -13.11
CA LYS A 216 11.08 11.00 -12.23
C LYS A 216 10.29 11.31 -10.95
N TYR A 217 9.42 10.40 -10.52
CA TYR A 217 8.75 10.50 -9.24
C TYR A 217 9.62 9.94 -8.13
N GLU A 218 9.93 10.76 -7.15
CA GLU A 218 10.67 10.37 -5.95
C GLU A 218 9.80 10.51 -4.70
N ALA A 219 9.60 9.40 -3.98
CA ALA A 219 8.83 9.32 -2.75
C ALA A 219 9.75 9.32 -1.52
N PHE A 220 9.51 10.24 -0.59
CA PHE A 220 10.24 10.35 0.67
C PHE A 220 9.26 10.30 1.83
N TYR A 221 9.65 9.63 2.92
CA TYR A 221 8.81 9.52 4.08
C TYR A 221 9.53 9.90 5.37
N TYR A 222 8.73 10.28 6.36
CA TYR A 222 9.11 10.44 7.75
C TYR A 222 8.04 9.85 8.65
N TYR A 223 8.34 9.67 9.94
CA TYR A 223 7.38 9.15 10.89
C TYR A 223 6.77 10.29 11.72
N GLU A 224 5.44 10.34 11.75
CA GLU A 224 4.66 11.29 12.52
C GLU A 224 3.39 10.60 13.04
N GLY A 225 2.78 11.11 14.12
CA GLY A 225 1.47 10.66 14.53
C GLY A 225 0.39 11.24 13.64
N ALA A 226 -0.47 10.40 13.05
CA ALA A 226 -1.57 10.88 12.19
C ALA A 226 -2.46 11.89 12.92
N SER A 227 -2.74 11.66 14.21
CA SER A 227 -3.50 12.60 15.04
C SER A 227 -2.80 13.96 15.20
N ALA A 228 -1.47 13.98 15.30
CA ALA A 228 -0.70 15.21 15.39
C ALA A 228 -0.78 16.02 14.09
N TYR A 229 -0.74 15.34 12.94
CA TYR A 229 -0.86 15.98 11.64
C TYR A 229 -2.24 16.61 11.42
N PHE A 230 -3.31 15.84 11.65
CA PHE A 230 -4.70 16.31 11.42
C PHE A 230 -5.20 17.27 12.50
N ASN A 231 -4.68 17.17 13.73
CA ASN A 231 -5.06 18.04 14.86
C ASN A 231 -4.06 19.17 15.08
N SER A 232 -2.96 19.23 14.32
CA SER A 232 -2.00 20.31 14.47
C SER A 232 -2.65 21.65 14.12
N THR A 233 -2.21 22.70 14.79
CA THR A 233 -2.61 24.09 14.51
C THR A 233 -2.14 24.60 13.13
N ASN A 234 -1.58 23.71 12.29
CA ASN A 234 -1.26 23.99 10.90
C ASN A 234 -2.57 24.09 10.11
N ILE A 235 -3.00 25.33 9.92
CA ILE A 235 -4.24 25.68 9.23
C ILE A 235 -4.28 25.12 7.79
N MET A 236 -3.10 24.86 7.20
CA MET A 236 -2.96 24.36 5.82
C MET A 236 -1.85 23.31 5.76
N PRO A 237 -2.19 22.02 5.91
CA PRO A 237 -1.20 20.95 6.03
C PRO A 237 -0.50 20.57 4.73
N ASN A 238 -1.14 20.78 3.57
CA ASN A 238 -0.54 20.45 2.29
C ASN A 238 0.23 21.64 1.73
N ILE A 239 1.41 21.34 1.19
CA ILE A 239 2.28 22.32 0.53
C ILE A 239 2.68 21.74 -0.83
N MET A 240 2.48 22.51 -1.88
CA MET A 240 3.03 22.23 -3.20
C MET A 240 3.82 23.44 -3.68
N ILE A 241 4.99 23.21 -4.25
CA ILE A 241 5.88 24.26 -4.72
C ILE A 241 6.30 23.91 -6.14
N THR A 242 6.11 24.86 -7.03
CA THR A 242 6.66 24.84 -8.39
C THR A 242 7.61 26.01 -8.57
N ASN A 243 8.15 26.23 -9.75
CA ASN A 243 9.03 27.38 -10.00
C ASN A 243 8.32 28.72 -9.80
N ASN A 244 7.01 28.78 -10.04
CA ASN A 244 6.24 30.02 -10.02
C ASN A 244 5.24 30.13 -8.89
N PHE A 245 4.84 29.00 -8.28
CA PHE A 245 3.77 28.97 -7.29
C PHE A 245 4.18 28.28 -5.99
N LEU A 246 3.76 28.88 -4.88
CA LEU A 246 3.65 28.24 -3.58
C LEU A 246 2.17 28.05 -3.29
N ILE A 247 1.76 26.83 -3.07
CA ILE A 247 0.37 26.46 -2.84
C ILE A 247 0.26 25.83 -1.44
N ARG A 248 -0.71 26.30 -0.66
CA ARG A 248 -1.05 25.75 0.65
C ARG A 248 -2.53 25.43 0.69
N THR A 249 -2.88 24.20 1.08
CA THR A 249 -4.28 23.77 1.18
C THR A 249 -4.54 23.03 2.49
N ASP A 250 -5.81 22.91 2.85
CA ASP A 250 -6.24 21.92 3.85
C ASP A 250 -6.03 20.49 3.34
N SER A 251 -6.20 19.48 4.23
CA SER A 251 -5.99 18.06 3.91
C SER A 251 -6.88 17.55 2.80
N ASP A 252 -8.07 18.11 2.65
CA ASP A 252 -9.11 17.63 1.74
C ASP A 252 -9.20 18.43 0.44
N TYR A 253 -8.31 19.41 0.27
CA TYR A 253 -8.30 20.32 -0.88
C TYR A 253 -9.66 21.03 -1.06
N CYS A 254 -10.21 21.51 0.05
CA CYS A 254 -11.45 22.28 0.09
C CYS A 254 -11.19 23.78 0.11
N GLU A 255 -10.16 24.18 0.84
CA GLU A 255 -9.73 25.58 0.99
C GLU A 255 -8.23 25.69 0.77
N GLY A 256 -7.79 26.83 0.25
CA GLY A 256 -6.37 27.02 0.00
C GLY A 256 -5.97 28.43 -0.40
N VAL A 257 -4.66 28.65 -0.38
CA VAL A 257 -4.03 29.89 -0.81
C VAL A 257 -2.93 29.58 -1.81
N ILE A 258 -2.92 30.30 -2.90
CA ILE A 258 -1.91 30.23 -3.95
C ILE A 258 -1.13 31.55 -3.93
N TYR A 259 0.18 31.45 -3.81
CA TYR A 259 1.10 32.58 -3.84
C TYR A 259 1.95 32.52 -5.11
N ARG A 260 1.91 33.58 -5.91
CA ARG A 260 2.81 33.85 -7.05
C ARG A 260 3.91 34.84 -6.62
N SER A 261 4.56 34.59 -5.53
CA SER A 261 5.59 35.45 -4.99
C SER A 261 6.94 34.75 -5.02
N LYS A 262 7.82 35.17 -5.92
CA LYS A 262 9.15 34.55 -6.07
C LYS A 262 9.93 34.47 -4.74
N PRO A 263 9.97 35.50 -3.86
CA PRO A 263 10.64 35.38 -2.57
C PRO A 263 10.04 34.30 -1.66
N MET A 264 8.72 34.12 -1.69
CA MET A 264 8.05 33.07 -0.94
C MET A 264 8.34 31.68 -1.51
N VAL A 265 8.26 31.50 -2.81
CA VAL A 265 8.61 30.26 -3.50
C VAL A 265 10.04 29.85 -3.14
N GLU A 266 11.02 30.74 -3.30
CA GLU A 266 12.43 30.48 -2.97
C GLU A 266 12.63 30.15 -1.48
N PHE A 267 11.91 30.82 -0.58
CA PHE A 267 11.99 30.54 0.86
C PHE A 267 11.50 29.13 1.15
N TYR A 268 10.30 28.76 0.66
CA TYR A 268 9.71 27.45 0.91
C TYR A 268 10.47 26.32 0.20
N MET A 269 11.04 26.57 -0.98
CA MET A 269 11.94 25.62 -1.65
C MET A 269 13.15 25.27 -0.76
N ARG A 270 13.80 26.29 -0.17
CA ARG A 270 14.90 26.05 0.79
C ARG A 270 14.46 25.30 2.05
N GLN A 271 13.22 25.53 2.54
CA GLN A 271 12.69 24.77 3.68
C GLN A 271 12.39 23.31 3.28
N PHE A 272 11.84 23.11 2.09
CA PHE A 272 11.58 21.77 1.54
C PHE A 272 12.88 20.95 1.47
N GLU A 273 13.92 21.48 0.86
CA GLU A 273 15.21 20.81 0.75
C GLU A 273 15.80 20.44 2.13
N LYS A 274 15.75 21.36 3.09
CA LYS A 274 16.17 21.07 4.46
C LYS A 274 15.33 19.99 5.12
N PHE A 275 14.04 19.89 4.82
CA PHE A 275 13.18 18.87 5.39
C PHE A 275 13.41 17.53 4.68
N LYS A 276 13.57 17.53 3.37
CA LYS A 276 13.90 16.35 2.57
C LYS A 276 15.12 15.61 3.11
N THR A 277 16.16 16.31 3.57
CA THR A 277 17.35 15.67 4.16
C THR A 277 17.09 14.88 5.45
N LYS A 278 15.93 15.08 6.09
CA LYS A 278 15.52 14.35 7.30
C LYS A 278 14.58 13.18 6.99
N CYS A 279 14.14 13.08 5.76
CA CYS A 279 13.25 12.03 5.28
C CYS A 279 14.06 10.86 4.71
N ALA A 280 13.52 9.66 4.80
CA ALA A 280 14.06 8.49 4.12
C ALA A 280 13.43 8.36 2.74
N LYS A 281 14.21 7.96 1.75
CA LYS A 281 13.70 7.61 0.43
C LYS A 281 12.91 6.30 0.52
N LEU A 282 11.73 6.24 -0.07
CA LEU A 282 10.87 5.06 0.00
C LEU A 282 11.08 4.10 -1.16
N LEU A 283 11.29 4.64 -2.36
CA LEU A 283 11.39 3.88 -3.59
C LEU A 283 12.70 4.19 -4.29
N ASP A 284 13.35 3.16 -4.80
CA ASP A 284 14.46 3.29 -5.73
C ASP A 284 14.05 2.71 -7.08
N HIS A 285 14.50 3.34 -8.15
CA HIS A 285 14.29 2.88 -9.51
C HIS A 285 15.57 2.22 -10.00
N ALA A 286 15.47 0.96 -10.44
CA ALA A 286 16.54 0.34 -11.18
C ALA A 286 16.52 0.84 -12.62
N VAL A 287 17.60 1.47 -13.05
CA VAL A 287 17.72 2.04 -14.41
C VAL A 287 17.98 0.94 -15.43
N ASP A 288 18.64 -0.15 -15.01
CA ASP A 288 18.93 -1.29 -15.85
C ASP A 288 18.81 -2.63 -15.08
N ILE A 289 18.91 -3.72 -15.83
CA ILE A 289 18.74 -5.06 -15.28
C ILE A 289 19.87 -5.44 -14.31
N LEU A 290 21.05 -4.87 -14.46
CA LEU A 290 22.19 -5.14 -13.57
C LEU A 290 21.95 -4.47 -12.22
N GLU A 291 21.51 -3.23 -12.22
CA GLU A 291 21.12 -2.51 -11.01
C GLU A 291 19.99 -3.23 -10.28
N TYR A 292 18.95 -3.70 -11.01
CA TYR A 292 17.88 -4.53 -10.47
C TYR A 292 18.44 -5.81 -9.83
N VAL A 293 19.38 -6.50 -10.46
CA VAL A 293 20.03 -7.69 -9.91
C VAL A 293 20.85 -7.36 -8.67
N TYR A 294 21.53 -6.22 -8.62
CA TYR A 294 22.25 -5.79 -7.42
C TYR A 294 21.36 -5.57 -6.21
N PHE A 295 20.14 -5.09 -6.37
CA PHE A 295 19.17 -5.02 -5.27
C PHE A 295 18.85 -6.39 -4.66
N TRP A 296 18.94 -7.48 -5.43
CA TRP A 296 18.72 -8.84 -4.95
C TRP A 296 19.90 -9.36 -4.10
N TYR A 297 21.08 -8.76 -4.25
CA TYR A 297 22.31 -9.20 -3.59
C TYR A 297 22.65 -8.44 -2.32
N ASP A 298 21.82 -7.48 -1.91
CA ASP A 298 22.02 -6.84 -0.62
C ASP A 298 21.65 -7.82 0.50
N ASP A 299 22.65 -8.49 1.07
CA ASP A 299 22.53 -9.46 2.17
C ASP A 299 21.84 -8.89 3.42
N ASN A 300 21.65 -7.58 3.52
CA ASN A 300 20.99 -6.90 4.65
C ASN A 300 19.51 -6.61 4.39
N ALA A 301 19.00 -6.82 3.18
CA ALA A 301 17.62 -6.56 2.84
C ALA A 301 16.75 -7.81 3.02
N ASN A 302 15.70 -7.73 3.83
CA ASN A 302 14.59 -8.66 3.76
C ASN A 302 13.78 -8.36 2.49
N PHE A 303 14.19 -8.94 1.37
CA PHE A 303 13.60 -8.67 0.07
C PHE A 303 12.41 -9.60 -0.20
N ILE A 304 11.27 -9.03 -0.60
CA ILE A 304 10.16 -9.76 -1.21
C ILE A 304 10.06 -9.26 -2.64
N GLY A 305 10.58 -10.04 -3.58
CA GLY A 305 10.41 -9.78 -5.01
C GLY A 305 9.06 -10.26 -5.49
N VAL A 306 8.34 -9.43 -6.21
CA VAL A 306 7.15 -9.84 -6.96
C VAL A 306 7.44 -9.53 -8.43
N ASP A 307 7.65 -10.58 -9.22
CA ASP A 307 7.86 -10.46 -10.65
C ASP A 307 6.52 -10.72 -11.36
N PHE A 308 6.02 -9.71 -12.06
CA PHE A 308 4.79 -9.78 -12.85
C PHE A 308 5.02 -10.26 -14.27
N GLN A 309 6.28 -10.46 -14.69
CA GLN A 309 6.59 -10.93 -16.03
C GLN A 309 7.05 -12.39 -16.01
N PRO A 310 6.25 -13.34 -16.54
CA PRO A 310 6.63 -14.75 -16.60
C PRO A 310 7.82 -15.02 -17.53
N CYS A 311 8.40 -14.01 -18.17
CA CYS A 311 9.43 -14.13 -19.21
C CYS A 311 10.71 -13.34 -18.93
N THR A 312 11.04 -13.01 -17.68
CA THR A 312 12.33 -12.37 -17.33
C THR A 312 13.53 -13.17 -17.85
N MET A 313 13.41 -14.50 -17.93
CA MET A 313 14.44 -15.37 -18.48
C MET A 313 14.73 -15.15 -19.98
N LEU A 314 13.77 -14.59 -20.73
CA LEU A 314 13.97 -14.28 -22.17
C LEU A 314 14.77 -12.99 -22.40
N CYS A 315 14.90 -12.16 -21.37
CA CYS A 315 15.65 -10.90 -21.43
C CYS A 315 17.08 -11.04 -20.88
N LEU A 316 17.45 -12.22 -20.33
CA LEU A 316 18.78 -12.46 -19.81
C LEU A 316 19.74 -12.76 -20.96
N THR A 317 20.81 -11.97 -21.04
CA THR A 317 21.96 -12.34 -21.90
C THR A 317 22.63 -13.60 -21.37
N GLU A 318 23.35 -14.32 -22.23
CA GLU A 318 24.08 -15.53 -21.83
C GLU A 318 25.04 -15.27 -20.67
N ASP A 319 25.66 -14.08 -20.62
CA ASP A 319 26.54 -13.67 -19.53
C ASP A 319 25.82 -13.51 -18.21
N ILE A 320 24.62 -12.91 -18.20
CA ILE A 320 23.79 -12.74 -17.01
C ILE A 320 23.25 -14.10 -16.54
N TYR A 321 22.81 -14.96 -17.47
CA TYR A 321 22.37 -16.31 -17.16
C TYR A 321 23.49 -17.13 -16.52
N ASN A 322 24.70 -17.05 -17.05
CA ASN A 322 25.89 -17.73 -16.51
C ASN A 322 26.25 -17.18 -15.13
N ALA A 323 26.18 -15.87 -14.93
CA ALA A 323 26.42 -15.27 -13.62
C ALA A 323 25.38 -15.71 -12.58
N LEU A 324 24.09 -15.81 -12.95
CA LEU A 324 23.02 -16.30 -12.06
C LEU A 324 23.12 -17.80 -11.79
N SER A 325 23.54 -18.62 -12.76
CA SER A 325 23.70 -20.07 -12.59
C SER A 325 24.88 -20.45 -11.68
N LEU A 326 25.86 -19.58 -11.53
CA LEU A 326 27.01 -19.78 -10.62
C LEU A 326 26.64 -19.52 -9.13
N ILE A 327 25.47 -18.98 -8.85
CA ILE A 327 25.02 -18.61 -7.50
C ILE A 327 24.19 -19.73 -6.86
N HIS A 328 23.77 -20.73 -7.61
CA HIS A 328 23.00 -21.88 -7.13
C HIS A 328 23.84 -23.12 -6.81
N ILE A 329 25.15 -22.97 -6.62
CA ILE A 329 26.03 -24.07 -6.17
C ILE A 329 26.49 -23.82 -4.74
#